data_08eb30aaed315dcfeadbf656b5256820
#
_entry.id   08eb30aaed315dcfeadbf656b5256820
#
_cell.length_a   1.000
_cell.length_b   1.000
_cell.length_c   1.000
_cell.angle_alpha   90.00
_cell.angle_beta   90.00
_cell.angle_gamma   90.00
#
_symmetry.space_group_name_H-M   'P 1'
#
loop_
_entity.id
_entity.type
_entity.pdbx_description
1 polymer ?
#
loop_
_entity_poly.entity_id
_entity_poly.type
_entity_poly.pdbx_seq_one_letter_code
_entity_poly.pdbx_strand_id
1 'polypeptide(L)'
;TGFSQNHNVSFGTVTEKSNYRASFGYVKSSGVFHQEQLQKYNADLKAGTDFNKYLSMDSKISLSRTKADNRPYFGKYGEIAQLLMIPNNVSLDDLKHYRTETSEHVNWFGPSNTDLNPYYINNQRDNYDDRWRAFGYYNLKLNFTSWLHFSGKYMFDYYRTQLFDSDRTDYTKE
;
A
#
# COMPACT_ATOMS: atom_id res chain seq x y z
N THR A 1 2.73 -2.76 19.15
CA THR A 1 3.71 -1.83 18.57
C THR A 1 3.90 -2.16 17.12
N GLY A 2 3.68 -1.18 16.23
CA GLY A 2 3.94 -1.33 14.81
C GLY A 2 5.44 -1.46 14.52
N PHE A 3 5.79 -2.19 13.48
CA PHE A 3 7.15 -2.37 13.01
C PHE A 3 7.24 -2.11 11.52
N SER A 4 8.27 -1.39 11.08
CA SER A 4 8.50 -1.12 9.66
C SER A 4 9.96 -1.37 9.28
N GLN A 5 10.14 -1.97 8.12
CA GLN A 5 11.46 -2.18 7.51
C GLN A 5 11.42 -1.74 6.05
N ASN A 6 12.51 -1.14 5.61
CA ASN A 6 12.69 -0.67 4.24
C ASN A 6 14.05 -1.12 3.73
N HIS A 7 14.04 -1.80 2.60
CA HIS A 7 15.24 -2.26 1.91
C HIS A 7 15.26 -1.68 0.51
N ASN A 8 16.42 -1.14 0.13
CA ASN A 8 16.62 -0.63 -1.23
C ASN A 8 18.00 -1.04 -1.73
N VAL A 9 18.04 -1.54 -2.96
CA VAL A 9 19.26 -1.88 -3.66
C VAL A 9 19.24 -1.18 -5.00
N SER A 10 20.34 -0.54 -5.38
CA SER A 10 20.46 0.09 -6.68
C SER A 10 21.82 -0.20 -7.30
N PHE A 11 21.79 -0.41 -8.62
CA PHE A 11 22.96 -0.58 -9.46
C PHE A 11 22.92 0.47 -10.53
N GLY A 12 24.07 1.02 -10.85
CA GLY A 12 24.17 2.02 -11.91
C GLY A 12 25.55 2.02 -12.54
N THR A 13 25.58 2.39 -13.80
CA THR A 13 26.81 2.63 -14.54
C THR A 13 26.67 3.89 -15.37
N VAL A 14 27.77 4.58 -15.52
CA VAL A 14 27.88 5.79 -16.34
C VAL A 14 29.08 5.63 -17.24
N THR A 15 28.87 5.85 -18.52
CA THR A 15 29.92 5.93 -19.54
C THR A 15 29.89 7.32 -20.17
N GLU A 16 30.80 7.63 -21.07
CA GLU A 16 30.83 8.92 -21.78
C GLU A 16 29.55 9.22 -22.56
N LYS A 17 28.83 8.15 -23.03
CA LYS A 17 27.65 8.29 -23.89
C LYS A 17 26.38 7.75 -23.28
N SER A 18 26.47 7.05 -22.13
CA SER A 18 25.30 6.35 -21.59
C SER A 18 25.32 6.34 -20.07
N ASN A 19 24.14 6.42 -19.49
CA ASN A 19 23.92 6.21 -18.08
C ASN A 19 22.77 5.24 -17.89
N TYR A 20 22.97 4.24 -17.03
CA TYR A 20 21.96 3.25 -16.67
C TYR A 20 21.85 3.15 -15.17
N ARG A 21 20.63 3.04 -14.68
CA ARG A 21 20.37 2.76 -13.27
C ARG A 21 19.18 1.85 -13.14
N ALA A 22 19.37 0.78 -12.37
CA ALA A 22 18.30 -0.09 -11.91
C ALA A 22 18.24 -0.01 -10.39
N SER A 23 17.05 0.09 -9.83
CA SER A 23 16.84 0.04 -8.39
C SER A 23 15.64 -0.84 -8.06
N PHE A 24 15.74 -1.52 -6.92
CA PHE A 24 14.69 -2.34 -6.37
C PHE A 24 14.49 -1.97 -4.90
N GLY A 25 13.24 -1.72 -4.51
CA GLY A 25 12.87 -1.38 -3.16
C GLY A 25 11.77 -2.31 -2.63
N TYR A 26 11.90 -2.66 -1.35
CA TYR A 26 10.91 -3.42 -0.61
C TYR A 26 10.62 -2.74 0.73
N VAL A 27 9.36 -2.51 1.02
CA VAL A 27 8.88 -2.00 2.30
C VAL A 27 7.89 -3.02 2.87
N LYS A 28 8.09 -3.38 4.13
CA LYS A 28 7.12 -4.13 4.92
C LYS A 28 6.84 -3.36 6.19
N SER A 29 5.58 -3.13 6.49
CA SER A 29 5.14 -2.47 7.71
C SER A 29 3.98 -3.23 8.31
N SER A 30 4.02 -3.46 9.62
CA SER A 30 2.89 -3.91 10.41
C SER A 30 2.35 -2.74 11.20
N GLY A 31 1.02 -2.57 11.20
CA GLY A 31 0.35 -1.51 11.91
C GLY A 31 0.26 -1.77 13.42
N VAL A 32 -0.43 -0.89 14.10
CA VAL A 32 -0.72 -0.99 15.54
C VAL A 32 -1.84 -1.98 15.80
N PHE A 33 -2.77 -2.08 14.84
CA PHE A 33 -3.88 -3.04 14.92
C PHE A 33 -3.42 -4.45 14.57
N HIS A 34 -4.08 -5.42 15.15
CA HIS A 34 -3.79 -6.82 14.90
C HIS A 34 -4.05 -7.16 13.43
N GLN A 35 -3.12 -7.89 12.80
CA GLN A 35 -3.18 -8.31 11.39
C GLN A 35 -3.05 -7.20 10.32
N GLU A 36 -2.92 -5.92 10.70
CA GLU A 36 -2.66 -4.85 9.74
C GLU A 36 -1.28 -4.98 9.15
N GLN A 37 -1.19 -5.12 7.82
CA GLN A 37 0.06 -5.25 7.09
C GLN A 37 0.07 -4.41 5.83
N LEU A 38 1.22 -3.79 5.56
CA LEU A 38 1.52 -3.11 4.31
C LEU A 38 2.78 -3.70 3.70
N GLN A 39 2.71 -4.08 2.44
CA GLN A 39 3.86 -4.49 1.64
C GLN A 39 3.93 -3.65 0.38
N LYS A 40 5.10 -3.12 0.08
CA LYS A 40 5.33 -2.33 -1.12
C LYS A 40 6.60 -2.78 -1.81
N TYR A 41 6.48 -3.06 -3.09
CA TYR A 41 7.57 -3.39 -3.99
C TYR A 41 7.70 -2.29 -5.03
N ASN A 42 8.92 -1.85 -5.29
CA ASN A 42 9.22 -0.88 -6.32
C ASN A 42 10.39 -1.39 -7.17
N ALA A 43 10.29 -1.23 -8.48
CA ALA A 43 11.39 -1.46 -9.40
C ALA A 43 11.47 -0.27 -10.35
N ASP A 44 12.63 0.37 -10.41
CA ASP A 44 12.87 1.50 -11.28
C ASP A 44 14.01 1.19 -12.24
N LEU A 45 13.80 1.49 -13.51
CA LEU A 45 14.82 1.45 -14.56
C LEU A 45 14.95 2.84 -15.17
N LYS A 46 16.14 3.36 -15.22
CA LYS A 46 16.48 4.60 -15.91
C LYS A 46 17.61 4.35 -16.90
N ALA A 47 17.44 4.83 -18.12
CA ALA A 47 18.45 4.75 -19.16
C ALA A 47 18.52 6.07 -19.92
N GLY A 48 19.73 6.60 -20.05
CA GLY A 48 20.03 7.73 -20.91
C GLY A 48 21.17 7.34 -21.86
N THR A 49 21.05 7.69 -23.14
CA THR A 49 22.06 7.34 -24.14
C THR A 49 22.15 8.44 -25.19
N ASP A 50 23.36 8.87 -25.46
CA ASP A 50 23.71 9.69 -26.62
C ASP A 50 24.17 8.76 -27.75
N PHE A 51 23.25 8.43 -28.68
CA PHE A 51 23.55 7.55 -29.81
C PHE A 51 24.62 8.16 -30.73
N ASN A 52 24.49 9.45 -30.94
CA ASN A 52 25.46 10.25 -31.69
C ASN A 52 25.25 11.76 -31.38
N LYS A 53 25.99 12.65 -32.04
CA LYS A 53 25.88 14.11 -31.84
C LYS A 53 24.51 14.71 -32.19
N TYR A 54 23.66 13.94 -32.91
CA TYR A 54 22.36 14.39 -33.36
C TYR A 54 21.18 13.80 -32.53
N LEU A 55 21.36 12.63 -31.94
CA LEU A 55 20.27 11.88 -31.29
C LEU A 55 20.66 11.45 -29.88
N SER A 56 19.88 11.87 -28.91
CA SER A 56 19.91 11.36 -27.53
C SER A 56 18.54 10.91 -27.06
N MET A 57 18.53 9.97 -26.16
CA MET A 57 17.33 9.43 -25.53
C MET A 57 17.53 9.36 -24.02
N ASP A 58 16.49 9.75 -23.28
CA ASP A 58 16.38 9.54 -21.85
C ASP A 58 15.04 8.86 -21.54
N SER A 59 15.07 7.81 -20.74
CA SER A 59 13.91 7.03 -20.42
C SER A 59 13.88 6.61 -18.96
N LYS A 60 12.69 6.48 -18.42
CA LYS A 60 12.45 5.92 -17.10
C LYS A 60 11.20 5.05 -17.11
N ILE A 61 11.29 3.88 -16.49
CA ILE A 61 10.17 3.00 -16.21
C ILE A 61 10.18 2.69 -14.72
N SER A 62 9.04 2.88 -14.09
CA SER A 62 8.81 2.55 -12.69
C SER A 62 7.64 1.59 -12.57
N LEU A 63 7.87 0.48 -11.91
CA LEU A 63 6.86 -0.51 -11.56
C LEU A 63 6.70 -0.51 -10.03
N SER A 64 5.47 -0.53 -9.56
CA SER A 64 5.21 -0.66 -8.14
C SER A 64 4.00 -1.55 -7.89
N ARG A 65 4.10 -2.32 -6.80
CA ARG A 65 2.97 -3.06 -6.24
C ARG A 65 2.84 -2.69 -4.77
N THR A 66 1.64 -2.31 -4.36
CA THR A 66 1.32 -2.03 -2.97
C THR A 66 0.19 -2.95 -2.55
N LYS A 67 0.44 -3.79 -1.56
CA LYS A 67 -0.56 -4.66 -0.94
C LYS A 67 -0.75 -4.22 0.51
N ALA A 68 -1.99 -3.94 0.88
CA ALA A 68 -2.37 -3.64 2.25
C ALA A 68 -3.46 -4.62 2.67
N ASP A 69 -3.26 -5.28 3.81
CA ASP A 69 -4.18 -6.23 4.39
C ASP A 69 -4.72 -5.65 5.70
N ASN A 70 -5.99 -5.88 5.97
CA ASN A 70 -6.68 -5.55 7.22
C ASN A 70 -6.52 -4.10 7.67
N ARG A 71 -6.82 -3.16 6.77
CA ARG A 71 -6.85 -1.74 7.13
C ARG A 71 -7.96 -1.46 8.12
N PRO A 72 -7.68 -0.73 9.22
CA PRO A 72 -8.69 -0.37 10.17
C PRO A 72 -9.77 0.52 9.53
N TYR A 73 -11.01 0.29 9.90
CA TYR A 73 -12.14 1.07 9.42
C TYR A 73 -12.39 2.28 10.30
N PHE A 74 -12.50 3.47 9.69
CA PHE A 74 -12.70 4.74 10.38
C PHE A 74 -14.18 5.14 10.55
N GLY A 75 -15.13 4.30 10.13
CA GLY A 75 -16.55 4.56 10.30
C GLY A 75 -17.03 4.40 11.75
N LYS A 76 -18.26 4.83 12.04
CA LYS A 76 -18.88 4.78 13.38
C LYS A 76 -18.80 3.40 14.04
N TYR A 77 -18.90 2.34 13.25
CA TYR A 77 -18.84 0.95 13.71
C TYR A 77 -17.47 0.29 13.50
N GLY A 78 -16.44 1.08 13.19
CA GLY A 78 -15.09 0.60 12.99
C GLY A 78 -14.29 0.49 14.28
N GLU A 79 -13.21 -0.25 14.25
CA GLU A 79 -12.34 -0.58 15.37
C GLU A 79 -11.86 0.69 16.10
N ILE A 80 -11.50 1.73 15.35
CA ILE A 80 -10.95 2.98 15.91
C ILE A 80 -12.02 3.73 16.69
N ALA A 81 -13.23 3.86 16.13
CA ALA A 81 -14.33 4.53 16.82
C ALA A 81 -14.72 3.78 18.08
N GLN A 82 -14.79 2.46 18.03
CA GLN A 82 -15.10 1.61 19.17
C GLN A 82 -14.02 1.70 20.25
N LEU A 83 -12.72 1.70 19.87
CA LEU A 83 -11.63 1.88 20.82
C LEU A 83 -11.69 3.23 21.56
N LEU A 84 -12.07 4.31 20.87
CA LEU A 84 -12.21 5.64 21.48
C LEU A 84 -13.41 5.74 22.44
N MET A 85 -14.37 4.86 22.31
CA MET A 85 -15.57 4.81 23.17
C MET A 85 -15.39 3.95 24.43
N ILE A 86 -14.27 3.19 24.52
CA ILE A 86 -13.97 2.33 25.68
C ILE A 86 -13.77 3.19 26.94
N PRO A 87 -14.53 2.96 28.01
CA PRO A 87 -14.29 3.60 29.28
C PRO A 87 -12.93 3.23 29.88
N ASN A 88 -12.29 4.16 30.57
CA ASN A 88 -10.95 3.97 31.13
C ASN A 88 -10.84 2.87 32.20
N ASN A 89 -11.95 2.40 32.72
CA ASN A 89 -12.02 1.33 33.72
C ASN A 89 -12.14 -0.09 33.08
N VAL A 90 -12.17 -0.18 31.75
CA VAL A 90 -12.23 -1.46 31.03
C VAL A 90 -10.84 -1.83 30.53
N SER A 91 -10.40 -3.04 30.85
CA SER A 91 -9.14 -3.58 30.38
C SER A 91 -9.24 -4.05 28.94
N LEU A 92 -8.26 -3.65 28.10
CA LEU A 92 -8.16 -4.17 26.74
C LEU A 92 -7.90 -5.69 26.71
N ASP A 93 -7.31 -6.25 27.76
CA ASP A 93 -7.10 -7.69 27.87
C ASP A 93 -8.41 -8.45 28.04
N ASP A 94 -9.37 -7.89 28.75
CA ASP A 94 -10.71 -8.49 28.92
C ASP A 94 -11.46 -8.52 27.58
N LEU A 95 -11.24 -7.51 26.73
CA LEU A 95 -11.87 -7.43 25.42
C LEU A 95 -11.34 -8.45 24.41
N LYS A 96 -10.17 -9.05 24.64
CA LYS A 96 -9.65 -10.12 23.77
C LYS A 96 -10.53 -11.38 23.80
N HIS A 97 -11.28 -11.57 24.87
CA HIS A 97 -12.25 -12.66 25.05
C HIS A 97 -13.59 -12.27 24.43
N TYR A 98 -13.61 -11.94 23.14
CA TYR A 98 -14.80 -11.46 22.43
C TYR A 98 -15.78 -12.58 22.04
N ARG A 99 -15.45 -13.84 22.25
CA ARG A 99 -16.28 -15.01 21.99
C ARG A 99 -16.66 -15.70 23.30
N THR A 100 -17.88 -16.23 23.36
CA THR A 100 -18.35 -17.16 24.39
C THR A 100 -18.72 -18.49 23.77
N GLU A 101 -18.97 -19.52 24.59
CA GLU A 101 -19.44 -20.83 24.09
C GLU A 101 -20.79 -20.74 23.39
N THR A 102 -21.61 -19.75 23.74
CA THR A 102 -22.98 -19.57 23.23
C THR A 102 -23.15 -18.38 22.31
N SER A 103 -22.17 -17.49 22.23
CA SER A 103 -22.23 -16.30 21.41
C SER A 103 -20.87 -16.00 20.78
N GLU A 104 -20.85 -15.73 19.50
CA GLU A 104 -19.64 -15.30 18.81
C GLU A 104 -19.22 -13.88 19.15
N HIS A 105 -20.16 -13.08 19.65
CA HIS A 105 -19.95 -11.68 19.99
C HIS A 105 -20.27 -11.40 21.45
N VAL A 106 -19.31 -10.89 22.18
CA VAL A 106 -19.50 -10.34 23.53
C VAL A 106 -19.66 -8.83 23.40
N ASN A 107 -20.92 -8.39 23.59
CA ASN A 107 -21.23 -6.98 23.76
C ASN A 107 -20.87 -6.56 25.19
N TRP A 108 -19.89 -5.69 25.34
CA TRP A 108 -19.33 -5.34 26.64
C TRP A 108 -19.81 -3.97 27.16
N PHE A 109 -20.53 -3.20 26.33
CA PHE A 109 -21.04 -1.88 26.72
C PHE A 109 -22.46 -1.88 27.30
N GLY A 110 -23.22 -2.91 27.07
CA GLY A 110 -24.62 -2.94 27.46
C GLY A 110 -25.54 -3.30 26.28
N PRO A 111 -26.84 -3.01 26.37
CA PRO A 111 -27.86 -3.55 25.47
C PRO A 111 -27.86 -2.97 24.05
N SER A 112 -26.96 -2.08 23.73
CA SER A 112 -26.89 -1.46 22.40
C SER A 112 -26.17 -2.35 21.40
N ASN A 113 -26.82 -2.74 20.33
CA ASN A 113 -26.21 -3.47 19.20
C ASN A 113 -25.19 -2.62 18.42
N THR A 114 -24.94 -1.39 18.85
CA THR A 114 -24.01 -0.46 18.21
C THR A 114 -22.64 -0.41 18.86
N ASP A 115 -22.52 -1.00 20.07
CA ASP A 115 -21.29 -0.97 20.85
C ASP A 115 -20.59 -2.33 20.67
N LEU A 116 -19.80 -2.41 19.61
CA LEU A 116 -19.13 -3.62 19.21
C LEU A 116 -17.74 -3.74 19.85
N ASN A 117 -17.37 -4.95 20.24
CA ASN A 117 -16.02 -5.21 20.72
C ASN A 117 -15.01 -5.00 19.57
N PRO A 118 -13.99 -4.14 19.72
CA PRO A 118 -13.02 -3.86 18.64
C PRO A 118 -12.23 -5.10 18.18
N TYR A 119 -11.98 -6.04 19.07
CA TYR A 119 -11.34 -7.31 18.68
C TYR A 119 -12.27 -8.21 17.85
N TYR A 120 -13.58 -8.19 18.15
CA TYR A 120 -14.56 -8.88 17.33
C TYR A 120 -14.57 -8.31 15.90
N ILE A 121 -14.70 -6.99 15.77
CA ILE A 121 -14.70 -6.31 14.46
C ILE A 121 -13.46 -6.67 13.66
N ASN A 122 -12.28 -6.56 14.27
CA ASN A 122 -11.01 -6.82 13.60
C ASN A 122 -10.84 -8.28 13.16
N ASN A 123 -11.47 -9.22 13.84
CA ASN A 123 -11.40 -10.64 13.49
C ASN A 123 -12.51 -11.11 12.53
N GLN A 124 -13.58 -10.33 12.38
CA GLN A 124 -14.69 -10.65 11.48
C GLN A 124 -14.51 -10.04 10.08
N ARG A 125 -13.66 -9.03 9.97
CA ARG A 125 -13.49 -8.31 8.73
C ARG A 125 -12.18 -8.68 8.05
N ASP A 126 -12.29 -9.20 6.85
CA ASP A 126 -11.16 -9.41 5.95
C ASP A 126 -11.20 -8.36 4.85
N ASN A 127 -10.21 -7.49 4.78
CA ASN A 127 -10.08 -6.56 3.66
C ASN A 127 -8.65 -6.53 3.12
N TYR A 128 -8.51 -6.37 1.83
CA TYR A 128 -7.22 -6.10 1.23
C TYR A 128 -7.33 -5.16 0.03
N ASP A 129 -6.27 -4.38 -0.15
CA ASP A 129 -6.00 -3.59 -1.33
C ASP A 129 -4.77 -4.14 -2.03
N ASP A 130 -4.87 -4.47 -3.31
CA ASP A 130 -3.72 -4.80 -4.15
C ASP A 130 -3.67 -3.83 -5.33
N ARG A 131 -2.67 -2.96 -5.33
CA ARG A 131 -2.48 -1.93 -6.35
C ARG A 131 -1.20 -2.18 -7.12
N TRP A 132 -1.34 -2.30 -8.43
CA TRP A 132 -0.26 -2.29 -9.39
C TRP A 132 -0.21 -0.95 -10.13
N ARG A 133 0.98 -0.41 -10.30
CA ARG A 133 1.18 0.78 -11.11
C ARG A 133 2.43 0.64 -11.94
N ALA A 134 2.32 0.99 -13.23
CA ALA A 134 3.43 1.12 -14.14
C ALA A 134 3.40 2.53 -14.72
N PHE A 135 4.44 3.31 -14.51
CA PHE A 135 4.55 4.63 -15.09
C PHE A 135 5.95 4.85 -15.64
N GLY A 136 6.03 5.73 -16.63
CA GLY A 136 7.32 6.01 -17.22
C GLY A 136 7.26 7.08 -18.29
N TYR A 137 8.44 7.34 -18.86
CA TYR A 137 8.56 8.25 -19.98
C TYR A 137 9.71 7.83 -20.90
N TYR A 138 9.56 8.23 -22.13
CA TYR A 138 10.61 8.25 -23.16
C TYR A 138 10.75 9.68 -23.65
N ASN A 139 11.95 10.21 -23.64
CA ASN A 139 12.28 11.53 -24.14
C ASN A 139 13.34 11.39 -25.20
N LEU A 140 13.01 11.81 -26.43
CA LEU A 140 13.94 11.86 -27.57
C LEU A 140 14.33 13.29 -27.81
N LYS A 141 15.61 13.53 -28.01
CA LYS A 141 16.15 14.82 -28.37
C LYS A 141 16.95 14.71 -29.67
N LEU A 142 16.56 15.49 -30.67
CA LEU A 142 17.21 15.60 -31.96
C LEU A 142 17.89 16.96 -32.07
N ASN A 143 19.20 16.98 -32.28
CA ASN A 143 19.98 18.20 -32.49
C ASN A 143 20.34 18.29 -33.98
N PHE A 144 19.65 19.14 -34.74
CA PHE A 144 19.89 19.31 -36.18
C PHE A 144 21.09 20.21 -36.46
N THR A 145 21.17 21.27 -35.69
CA THR A 145 22.27 22.25 -35.77
C THR A 145 22.64 22.71 -34.36
N SER A 146 23.64 23.57 -34.23
CA SER A 146 24.03 24.18 -32.94
C SER A 146 22.92 25.06 -32.31
N TRP A 147 22.00 25.55 -33.12
CA TRP A 147 20.91 26.43 -32.69
C TRP A 147 19.51 25.82 -32.83
N LEU A 148 19.36 24.68 -33.57
CA LEU A 148 18.06 24.04 -33.77
C LEU A 148 18.05 22.65 -33.17
N HIS A 149 17.21 22.45 -32.19
CA HIS A 149 16.93 21.14 -31.57
C HIS A 149 15.42 20.91 -31.44
N PHE A 150 15.04 19.65 -31.52
CA PHE A 150 13.69 19.20 -31.30
C PHE A 150 13.70 18.18 -30.16
N SER A 151 12.73 18.27 -29.24
CA SER A 151 12.54 17.25 -28.19
C SER A 151 11.09 16.80 -28.15
N GLY A 152 10.91 15.50 -28.10
CA GLY A 152 9.61 14.85 -27.94
C GLY A 152 9.60 13.98 -26.70
N LYS A 153 8.64 14.15 -25.83
CA LYS A 153 8.47 13.35 -24.60
C LYS A 153 7.13 12.64 -24.63
N TYR A 154 7.18 11.33 -24.50
CA TYR A 154 6.01 10.48 -24.31
C TYR A 154 5.99 10.00 -22.86
N MET A 155 4.85 10.10 -22.20
CA MET A 155 4.64 9.63 -20.83
C MET A 155 3.44 8.69 -20.78
N PHE A 156 3.54 7.67 -19.94
CA PHE A 156 2.45 6.77 -19.64
C PHE A 156 2.33 6.55 -18.13
N ASP A 157 1.10 6.34 -17.68
CA ASP A 157 0.77 5.99 -16.31
C ASP A 157 -0.41 5.02 -16.34
N TYR A 158 -0.17 3.81 -15.92
CA TYR A 158 -1.17 2.76 -15.84
C TYR A 158 -1.26 2.24 -14.41
N TYR A 159 -2.45 2.15 -13.87
CA TYR A 159 -2.66 1.53 -12.57
C TYR A 159 -3.88 0.61 -12.58
N ARG A 160 -3.81 -0.43 -11.77
CA ARG A 160 -4.91 -1.34 -11.48
C ARG A 160 -4.99 -1.51 -9.97
N THR A 161 -6.17 -1.33 -9.39
CA THR A 161 -6.43 -1.56 -7.97
C THR A 161 -7.51 -2.63 -7.84
N GLN A 162 -7.24 -3.65 -7.04
CA GLN A 162 -8.22 -4.62 -6.59
C GLN A 162 -8.49 -4.36 -5.12
N LEU A 163 -9.75 -4.15 -4.79
CA LEU A 163 -10.25 -3.96 -3.44
C LEU A 163 -11.10 -5.17 -3.11
N PHE A 164 -10.86 -5.74 -1.96
CA PHE A 164 -11.69 -6.79 -1.38
C PHE A 164 -12.08 -6.34 0.01
N ASP A 165 -13.35 -6.44 0.34
CA ASP A 165 -13.89 -6.14 1.65
C ASP A 165 -15.01 -7.15 1.92
N SER A 166 -14.85 -7.95 2.95
CA SER A 166 -15.79 -8.98 3.33
C SER A 166 -15.96 -8.97 4.84
N ASP A 167 -17.19 -8.85 5.27
CA ASP A 167 -17.56 -9.11 6.64
C ASP A 167 -17.95 -10.60 6.76
N ARG A 168 -17.29 -11.33 7.64
CA ARG A 168 -17.73 -12.69 7.99
C ARG A 168 -19.01 -12.56 8.81
N THR A 169 -20.12 -12.76 8.16
CA THR A 169 -21.43 -12.83 8.82
C THR A 169 -21.65 -14.23 9.36
N ASP A 170 -21.04 -14.56 10.48
CA ASP A 170 -21.45 -15.70 11.28
C ASP A 170 -22.62 -15.25 12.19
N TYR A 171 -23.68 -14.75 11.56
CA TYR A 171 -24.94 -14.58 12.25
C TYR A 171 -25.63 -15.95 12.33
N THR A 172 -25.44 -16.67 13.39
CA THR A 172 -26.47 -17.58 13.82
C THR A 172 -27.66 -16.70 14.26
N LYS A 173 -28.61 -16.52 13.34
CA LYS A 173 -29.92 -16.01 13.69
C LYS A 173 -30.58 -17.11 14.53
N GLU A 174 -30.71 -16.88 15.83
CA GLU A 174 -31.82 -17.47 16.61
C GLU A 174 -33.12 -16.76 16.25
#